data_5937d730977a488b4304dc866a9ec4d7
#
_entry.id   5937d730977a488b4304dc866a9ec4d7
#
_cell.length_a   1.000
_cell.length_b   1.000
_cell.length_c   1.000
_cell.angle_alpha   90.00
_cell.angle_beta   90.00
_cell.angle_gamma   90.00
#
_symmetry.space_group_name_H-M   'P 1'
#
loop_
_entity.id
_entity.type
_entity.pdbx_description
1 polymer ?
#
loop_
_entity_poly.entity_id
_entity_poly.type
_entity_poly.pdbx_seq_one_letter_code
_entity_poly.pdbx_strand_id
1 'polypeptide(L)'
;MPELITQPSRVAAAGEPPKLIDEYVGMVSSRDSGLSIARMRSPAGWAEPGQRPDFEEFTIVLDGFLVVESESGQLTVNAGQAVRTKPGEWVRYSTPGAAGAEYISVCVPAFAPSTVHRDE
;
A
#
# COMPACT_ATOMS: atom_id res chain seq x y z
N MET A 1 22.44 -14.56 12.50
CA MET A 1 21.25 -14.90 13.29
C MET A 1 20.04 -14.20 12.69
N PRO A 2 18.99 -14.93 12.34
CA PRO A 2 17.76 -14.28 11.87
C PRO A 2 17.17 -13.38 12.94
N GLU A 3 16.51 -12.31 12.51
CA GLU A 3 15.89 -11.35 13.39
C GLU A 3 14.37 -11.56 13.41
N LEU A 4 13.79 -11.71 14.61
CA LEU A 4 12.35 -11.82 14.76
C LEU A 4 11.72 -10.44 14.92
N ILE A 5 10.75 -10.11 14.06
CA ILE A 5 9.95 -8.90 14.18
C ILE A 5 8.65 -9.30 14.87
N THR A 6 8.52 -8.95 16.15
CA THR A 6 7.42 -9.43 16.99
C THR A 6 6.11 -8.69 16.78
N GLN A 7 6.17 -7.44 16.30
CA GLN A 7 4.98 -6.62 16.07
C GLN A 7 5.29 -5.48 15.12
N PRO A 8 4.28 -4.97 14.40
CA PRO A 8 4.46 -3.82 13.53
C PRO A 8 4.33 -2.51 14.31
N SER A 9 4.66 -1.41 13.61
CA SER A 9 4.33 -0.05 14.05
C SER A 9 3.13 0.43 13.25
N ARG A 10 2.11 0.99 13.94
CA ARG A 10 0.98 1.61 13.28
C ARG A 10 1.41 2.96 12.70
N VAL A 11 1.20 3.16 11.40
CA VAL A 11 1.54 4.42 10.73
C VAL A 11 0.29 5.08 10.17
N ALA A 12 0.37 6.41 9.98
CA ALA A 12 -0.74 7.19 9.45
C ALA A 12 -1.01 6.82 7.98
N ALA A 13 -2.30 6.77 7.62
CA ALA A 13 -2.74 6.43 6.27
C ALA A 13 -3.42 7.61 5.60
N ALA A 14 -3.34 7.66 4.28
CA ALA A 14 -4.11 8.59 3.46
C ALA A 14 -5.47 7.96 3.11
N GLY A 15 -6.40 8.80 2.67
CA GLY A 15 -7.69 8.36 2.17
C GLY A 15 -8.79 8.33 3.22
N GLU A 16 -10.01 8.08 2.73
CA GLU A 16 -11.22 8.07 3.53
C GLU A 16 -12.12 6.90 3.11
N PRO A 17 -12.85 6.27 4.03
CA PRO A 17 -12.70 6.35 5.48
C PRO A 17 -11.32 5.82 5.92
N PRO A 18 -10.91 6.01 7.19
CA PRO A 18 -9.56 5.63 7.61
C PRO A 18 -9.27 4.16 7.43
N LYS A 19 -8.06 3.84 6.95
CA LYS A 19 -7.57 2.47 6.90
C LYS A 19 -6.45 2.26 7.91
N LEU A 20 -6.11 0.99 8.17
CA LEU A 20 -5.05 0.63 9.10
C LEU A 20 -3.80 0.18 8.34
N ILE A 21 -2.65 0.80 8.65
CA ILE A 21 -1.35 0.41 8.11
C ILE A 21 -0.48 -0.06 9.26
N ASP A 22 -0.04 -1.31 9.18
CA ASP A 22 0.88 -1.90 10.14
C ASP A 22 2.20 -2.17 9.41
N GLU A 23 3.20 -1.31 9.65
CA GLU A 23 4.51 -1.43 9.03
C GLU A 23 5.39 -2.37 9.84
N TYR A 24 5.89 -3.42 9.20
CA TYR A 24 6.81 -4.38 9.82
C TYR A 24 8.27 -4.01 9.58
N VAL A 25 8.57 -3.53 8.38
CA VAL A 25 9.91 -3.10 7.97
C VAL A 25 9.76 -1.78 7.23
N GLY A 26 10.62 -0.81 7.52
CA GLY A 26 10.60 0.49 6.85
C GLY A 26 11.15 1.60 7.71
N MET A 27 10.93 2.83 7.26
CA MET A 27 11.49 4.03 7.87
C MET A 27 11.08 4.22 9.33
N VAL A 28 9.83 3.88 9.67
CA VAL A 28 9.29 4.09 11.02
C VAL A 28 9.62 2.94 11.96
N SER A 29 9.36 1.71 11.52
CA SER A 29 9.42 0.55 12.42
C SER A 29 10.82 -0.03 12.59
N SER A 30 11.67 0.02 11.56
CA SER A 30 13.00 -0.60 11.61
C SER A 30 14.10 0.32 11.11
N ARG A 31 13.78 1.54 10.68
CA ARG A 31 14.70 2.54 10.12
C ARG A 31 15.39 2.04 8.86
N ASP A 32 14.72 1.17 8.10
CA ASP A 32 15.20 0.72 6.81
C ASP A 32 14.76 1.68 5.73
N SER A 33 15.68 2.07 4.87
CA SER A 33 15.41 2.94 3.73
C SER A 33 15.36 2.18 2.41
N GLY A 34 15.85 0.94 2.37
CA GLY A 34 15.95 0.16 1.14
C GLY A 34 14.64 -0.50 0.75
N LEU A 35 13.79 -0.79 1.74
CA LEU A 35 12.52 -1.46 1.47
C LEU A 35 11.56 -1.27 2.64
N SER A 36 10.27 -1.27 2.36
CA SER A 36 9.24 -1.33 3.41
C SER A 36 8.26 -2.45 3.15
N ILE A 37 7.73 -3.03 4.23
CA ILE A 37 6.71 -4.08 4.19
C ILE A 37 5.63 -3.70 5.18
N ALA A 38 4.39 -3.59 4.71
CA ALA A 38 3.27 -3.20 5.54
C ALA A 38 2.05 -4.06 5.24
N ARG A 39 1.31 -4.40 6.30
CA ARG A 39 0.00 -5.02 6.18
C ARG A 39 -1.04 -3.91 6.24
N MET A 40 -1.97 -3.92 5.30
CA MET A 40 -3.00 -2.92 5.19
C MET A 40 -4.37 -3.56 5.30
N ARG A 41 -5.25 -2.91 6.07
CA ARG A 41 -6.66 -3.31 6.18
C ARG A 41 -7.50 -2.08 5.88
N SER A 42 -8.16 -2.10 4.73
CA SER A 42 -8.94 -0.98 4.22
C SER A 42 -10.42 -1.33 4.30
N PRO A 43 -11.24 -0.45 4.90
CA PRO A 43 -12.67 -0.71 5.03
C PRO A 43 -13.39 -0.56 3.69
N ALA A 44 -14.65 -1.01 3.65
CA ALA A 44 -15.51 -0.79 2.50
C ALA A 44 -15.58 0.69 2.13
N GLY A 45 -15.46 1.00 0.86
CA GLY A 45 -15.56 2.37 0.36
C GLY A 45 -14.33 3.24 0.57
N TRP A 46 -13.22 2.67 1.02
CA TRP A 46 -11.97 3.44 1.14
C TRP A 46 -11.43 3.81 -0.22
N ALA A 47 -10.96 5.05 -0.33
CA ALA A 47 -10.21 5.54 -1.49
C ALA A 47 -9.20 6.59 -1.03
N GLU A 48 -8.08 6.65 -1.73
CA GLU A 48 -7.04 7.65 -1.46
C GLU A 48 -6.89 8.58 -2.66
N PRO A 49 -6.23 9.74 -2.49
CA PRO A 49 -5.82 10.55 -3.63
C PRO A 49 -4.90 9.76 -4.56
N GLY A 50 -4.92 10.08 -5.84
CA GLY A 50 -3.92 9.53 -6.76
C GLY A 50 -2.51 9.93 -6.33
N GLN A 51 -1.54 9.17 -6.78
CA GLN A 51 -0.15 9.39 -6.41
C GLN A 51 0.78 8.98 -7.54
N ARG A 52 1.97 9.55 -7.57
CA ARG A 52 3.02 9.20 -8.54
C ARG A 52 4.31 8.93 -7.77
N PRO A 53 4.41 7.74 -7.17
CA PRO A 53 5.53 7.43 -6.28
C PRO A 53 6.87 7.29 -7.00
N ASP A 54 7.94 7.63 -6.28
CA ASP A 54 9.31 7.40 -6.73
C ASP A 54 9.75 5.95 -6.50
N PHE A 55 9.00 5.18 -5.70
CA PHE A 55 9.33 3.78 -5.40
C PHE A 55 8.52 2.83 -6.27
N GLU A 56 9.05 1.61 -6.39
CA GLU A 56 8.31 0.48 -6.93
C GLU A 56 7.47 -0.13 -5.83
N GLU A 57 6.23 -0.50 -6.13
CA GLU A 57 5.34 -1.10 -5.13
C GLU A 57 4.77 -2.41 -5.62
N PHE A 58 4.84 -3.42 -4.76
CA PHE A 58 4.24 -4.74 -4.97
C PHE A 58 3.15 -4.91 -3.93
N THR A 59 1.93 -5.24 -4.37
CA THR A 59 0.80 -5.43 -3.44
C THR A 59 0.20 -6.81 -3.67
N ILE A 60 0.11 -7.60 -2.60
CA ILE A 60 -0.48 -8.93 -2.62
C ILE A 60 -1.78 -8.87 -1.83
N VAL A 61 -2.92 -9.16 -2.47
CA VAL A 61 -4.21 -9.14 -1.81
C VAL A 61 -4.45 -10.47 -1.13
N LEU A 62 -4.77 -10.41 0.17
CA LEU A 62 -5.02 -11.57 1.02
C LEU A 62 -6.51 -11.86 1.17
N ASP A 63 -7.34 -10.81 1.21
CA ASP A 63 -8.79 -10.93 1.40
C ASP A 63 -9.48 -9.74 0.73
N GLY A 64 -10.68 -9.98 0.19
CA GLY A 64 -11.40 -8.96 -0.56
C GLY A 64 -10.77 -8.70 -1.93
N PHE A 65 -10.89 -7.46 -2.41
CA PHE A 65 -10.23 -7.06 -3.65
C PHE A 65 -9.84 -5.57 -3.60
N LEU A 66 -8.83 -5.26 -4.38
CA LEU A 66 -8.29 -3.90 -4.51
C LEU A 66 -8.51 -3.44 -5.95
N VAL A 67 -8.98 -2.21 -6.12
CA VAL A 67 -9.08 -1.58 -7.45
C VAL A 67 -7.90 -0.64 -7.60
N VAL A 68 -7.19 -0.75 -8.72
CA VAL A 68 -6.04 0.08 -9.04
C VAL A 68 -6.34 0.84 -10.32
N GLU A 69 -6.45 2.17 -10.23
CA GLU A 69 -6.58 3.03 -11.39
C GLU A 69 -5.20 3.49 -11.84
N SER A 70 -5.02 3.58 -13.15
CA SER A 70 -3.80 4.12 -13.77
C SER A 70 -4.19 5.02 -14.93
N GLU A 71 -3.21 5.65 -15.57
CA GLU A 71 -3.48 6.50 -16.74
C GLU A 71 -4.04 5.71 -17.93
N SER A 72 -3.78 4.40 -18.00
CA SER A 72 -4.26 3.54 -19.09
C SER A 72 -5.55 2.78 -18.76
N GLY A 73 -6.14 2.99 -17.59
CA GLY A 73 -7.37 2.32 -17.20
C GLY A 73 -7.30 1.81 -15.79
N GLN A 74 -8.16 0.83 -15.45
CA GLN A 74 -8.15 0.27 -14.10
C GLN A 74 -8.15 -1.25 -14.16
N LEU A 75 -7.65 -1.86 -13.08
CA LEU A 75 -7.73 -3.30 -12.91
C LEU A 75 -8.14 -3.66 -11.49
N THR A 76 -8.68 -4.85 -11.34
CA THR A 76 -9.11 -5.40 -10.07
C THR A 76 -8.13 -6.49 -9.66
N VAL A 77 -7.61 -6.38 -8.44
CA VAL A 77 -6.70 -7.38 -7.86
C VAL A 77 -7.48 -8.15 -6.82
N ASN A 78 -7.78 -9.42 -7.10
CA ASN A 78 -8.54 -10.27 -6.20
C ASN A 78 -7.62 -10.97 -5.20
N ALA A 79 -8.21 -11.53 -4.14
CA ALA A 79 -7.46 -12.32 -3.17
C ALA A 79 -6.64 -13.41 -3.88
N GLY A 80 -5.38 -13.54 -3.51
CA GLY A 80 -4.43 -14.46 -4.14
C GLY A 80 -3.72 -13.90 -5.36
N GLN A 81 -4.04 -12.67 -5.76
CA GLN A 81 -3.37 -11.99 -6.88
C GLN A 81 -2.50 -10.85 -6.37
N ALA A 82 -1.63 -10.36 -7.22
CA ALA A 82 -0.74 -9.25 -6.90
C ALA A 82 -0.70 -8.24 -8.05
N VAL A 83 -0.37 -7.00 -7.70
CA VAL A 83 -0.14 -5.93 -8.66
C VAL A 83 1.22 -5.32 -8.43
N ARG A 84 1.90 -4.94 -9.50
CA ARG A 84 3.18 -4.25 -9.48
C ARG A 84 3.03 -2.89 -10.12
N THR A 85 3.40 -1.84 -9.38
CA THR A 85 3.42 -0.47 -9.85
C THR A 85 4.86 0.00 -9.92
N LYS A 86 5.30 0.46 -11.10
CA LYS A 86 6.68 0.91 -11.29
C LYS A 86 6.83 2.36 -10.86
N PRO A 87 8.07 2.79 -10.51
CA PRO A 87 8.32 4.19 -10.16
C PRO A 87 7.84 5.14 -11.25
N GLY A 88 7.22 6.25 -10.85
CA GLY A 88 6.75 7.27 -11.78
C GLY A 88 5.39 7.03 -12.40
N GLU A 89 4.79 5.86 -12.23
CA GLU A 89 3.43 5.62 -12.70
C GLU A 89 2.43 6.33 -11.78
N TRP A 90 1.43 6.98 -12.37
CA TRP A 90 0.31 7.51 -11.61
C TRP A 90 -0.67 6.39 -11.31
N VAL A 91 -1.04 6.24 -10.03
CA VAL A 91 -1.99 5.22 -9.59
C VAL A 91 -2.89 5.76 -8.49
N ARG A 92 -4.09 5.20 -8.39
CA ARG A 92 -5.00 5.43 -7.27
C ARG A 92 -5.60 4.11 -6.83
N TYR A 93 -5.46 3.82 -5.54
CA TYR A 93 -5.97 2.59 -4.94
C TYR A 93 -7.29 2.84 -4.24
N SER A 94 -8.21 1.87 -4.30
CA SER A 94 -9.49 1.94 -3.60
C SER A 94 -10.00 0.54 -3.29
N THR A 95 -10.89 0.45 -2.28
CA THR A 95 -11.50 -0.82 -1.86
C THR A 95 -13.02 -0.65 -1.81
N PRO A 96 -13.69 -0.61 -2.99
CA PRO A 96 -15.13 -0.35 -3.07
C PRO A 96 -16.00 -1.52 -2.63
N GLY A 97 -15.42 -2.71 -2.46
CA GLY A 97 -16.19 -3.91 -2.09
C GLY A 97 -16.73 -3.84 -0.68
N ALA A 98 -17.86 -4.51 -0.43
CA ALA A 98 -18.56 -4.48 0.87
C ALA A 98 -17.70 -5.01 2.02
N ALA A 99 -16.73 -5.89 1.75
CA ALA A 99 -15.83 -6.45 2.76
C ALA A 99 -14.52 -5.66 2.90
N GLY A 100 -14.32 -4.60 2.13
CA GLY A 100 -13.03 -3.92 2.07
C GLY A 100 -11.95 -4.84 1.50
N ALA A 101 -10.71 -4.69 1.97
CA ALA A 101 -9.61 -5.57 1.57
C ALA A 101 -8.51 -5.61 2.61
N GLU A 102 -7.80 -6.74 2.64
CA GLU A 102 -6.57 -6.91 3.39
C GLU A 102 -5.47 -7.29 2.41
N TYR A 103 -4.32 -6.62 2.52
CA TYR A 103 -3.22 -6.81 1.58
C TYR A 103 -1.88 -6.46 2.21
N ILE A 104 -0.81 -7.00 1.62
CA ILE A 104 0.57 -6.68 2.00
C ILE A 104 1.16 -5.82 0.88
N SER A 105 1.74 -4.67 1.24
CA SER A 105 2.44 -3.80 0.30
C SER A 105 3.93 -3.79 0.61
N VAL A 106 4.73 -3.95 -0.45
CA VAL A 106 6.19 -3.87 -0.39
C VAL A 106 6.62 -2.73 -1.29
N CYS A 107 7.33 -1.75 -0.73
CA CYS A 107 7.87 -0.61 -1.47
C CYS A 107 9.39 -0.69 -1.53
N VAL A 108 9.97 -0.42 -2.70
CA VAL A 108 11.41 -0.45 -2.94
C VAL A 108 11.80 0.80 -3.74
N PRO A 109 12.56 1.74 -3.15
CA PRO A 109 12.96 1.84 -1.74
C PRO A 109 11.78 2.00 -0.80
N ALA A 110 12.05 2.05 0.51
CA ALA A 110 11.01 2.13 1.54
C ALA A 110 10.06 3.31 1.31
N PHE A 111 8.78 3.10 1.63
CA PHE A 111 7.80 4.18 1.61
C PHE A 111 8.26 5.35 2.48
N ALA A 112 8.10 6.57 1.95
CA ALA A 112 8.31 7.80 2.70
C ALA A 112 7.30 8.85 2.22
N PRO A 113 6.78 9.71 3.13
CA PRO A 113 5.85 10.77 2.73
C PRO A 113 6.43 11.71 1.68
N SER A 114 7.76 11.91 1.67
CA SER A 114 8.43 12.78 0.71
C SER A 114 8.53 12.21 -0.69
N THR A 115 8.32 10.91 -0.88
CA THR A 115 8.50 10.24 -2.18
C THR A 115 7.22 9.70 -2.79
N VAL A 116 6.10 9.80 -2.11
CA VAL A 116 4.82 9.26 -2.61
C VAL A 116 4.13 10.19 -3.61
N HIS A 117 4.34 11.49 -3.51
CA HIS A 117 3.82 12.53 -4.43
C HIS A 117 2.31 12.39 -4.68
N ARG A 118 1.52 12.59 -3.63
CA ARG A 118 0.06 12.52 -3.72
C ARG A 118 -0.50 13.76 -4.41
N ASP A 119 -1.57 13.56 -5.16
CA ASP A 119 -2.36 14.64 -5.74
C ASP A 119 -2.96 15.50 -4.63
N GLU A 120 -3.16 16.77 -4.91
CA GLU A 120 -3.77 17.71 -3.99
C GLU A 120 -5.29 17.59 -3.96
#